data_e886b5d893ba06b9b7e31cc7408eb8aa
#
_entry.id   e886b5d893ba06b9b7e31cc7408eb8aa
#
_cell.length_a   1.000
_cell.length_b   1.000
_cell.length_c   1.000
_cell.angle_alpha   90.00
_cell.angle_beta   90.00
_cell.angle_gamma   90.00
#
_symmetry.space_group_name_H-M   'P 1'
#
loop_
_entity.id
_entity.type
_entity.pdbx_description
1 polymer ?
#
loop_
_entity_poly.entity_id
_entity_poly.type
_entity_poly.pdbx_seq_one_letter_code
_entity_poly.pdbx_strand_id
1 'polypeptide(L)'
;MLFVLMGMDRPGDGAEIRRRNRAAHLQFVVENEDKFRYGGALLDDDQKMVGSLMMVELPDRAALDEFLRTEPYSRAGLFEPYVVRETRQVVPQPQPGFLPAELAREKASGEKARAG
;
A
#
# COMPACT_ATOMS: atom_id res chain seq x y z
N MET A 1 4.70 8.45 8.60
CA MET A 1 4.99 7.03 8.30
C MET A 1 4.22 6.62 7.05
N LEU A 2 4.89 5.96 6.15
CA LEU A 2 4.26 5.48 4.92
C LEU A 2 3.89 4.01 5.07
N PHE A 3 2.64 3.67 4.77
CA PHE A 3 2.14 2.30 4.88
C PHE A 3 1.67 1.78 3.53
N VAL A 4 1.94 0.51 3.26
CA VAL A 4 1.38 -0.20 2.11
C VAL A 4 0.29 -1.14 2.61
N LEU A 5 -0.84 -1.09 1.91
CA LEU A 5 -1.99 -1.94 2.16
C LEU A 5 -2.31 -2.62 0.82
N MET A 6 -2.06 -3.93 0.75
CA MET A 6 -2.26 -4.67 -0.49
C MET A 6 -3.06 -5.92 -0.20
N GLY A 7 -4.17 -6.06 -0.88
CA GLY A 7 -5.03 -7.20 -0.66
C GLY A 7 -5.61 -7.75 -1.95
N MET A 8 -5.79 -9.07 -1.96
CA MET A 8 -6.55 -9.72 -3.02
C MET A 8 -7.98 -9.89 -2.54
N ASP A 9 -8.94 -9.71 -3.45
CA ASP A 9 -10.34 -9.93 -3.13
C ASP A 9 -10.53 -11.38 -2.71
N ARG A 10 -11.20 -11.58 -1.58
CA ARG A 10 -11.35 -12.93 -1.04
C ARG A 10 -12.15 -13.84 -1.98
N PRO A 11 -11.82 -15.14 -2.01
CA PRO A 11 -12.53 -16.09 -2.87
C PRO A 11 -14.01 -16.16 -2.54
N GLY A 12 -14.82 -16.43 -3.53
CA GLY A 12 -16.25 -16.62 -3.38
C GLY A 12 -17.02 -15.31 -3.50
N ASP A 13 -17.15 -14.56 -2.42
CA ASP A 13 -17.99 -13.36 -2.38
C ASP A 13 -17.23 -12.04 -2.53
N GLY A 14 -15.92 -12.10 -2.80
CA GLY A 14 -15.10 -10.89 -2.90
C GLY A 14 -15.59 -9.89 -3.94
N ALA A 15 -15.91 -10.35 -5.14
CA ALA A 15 -16.40 -9.48 -6.21
C ALA A 15 -17.69 -8.76 -5.80
N GLU A 16 -18.58 -9.43 -5.10
CA GLU A 16 -19.84 -8.85 -4.62
C GLU A 16 -19.59 -7.83 -3.50
N ILE A 17 -18.68 -8.14 -2.58
CA ILE A 17 -18.29 -7.20 -1.51
C ILE A 17 -17.69 -5.93 -2.13
N ARG A 18 -16.80 -6.09 -3.12
CA ARG A 18 -16.20 -4.96 -3.82
C ARG A 18 -17.27 -4.09 -4.46
N ARG A 19 -18.18 -4.70 -5.19
CA ARG A 19 -19.26 -3.99 -5.87
C ARG A 19 -20.11 -3.21 -4.88
N ARG A 20 -20.53 -3.81 -3.78
CA ARG A 20 -21.38 -3.19 -2.78
C ARG A 20 -20.72 -2.04 -2.04
N ASN A 21 -19.41 -2.08 -1.89
CA ASN A 21 -18.65 -1.10 -1.10
C ASN A 21 -17.88 -0.10 -1.95
N ARG A 22 -17.97 -0.18 -3.28
CA ARG A 22 -17.15 0.66 -4.16
C ARG A 22 -17.47 2.15 -4.01
N ALA A 23 -18.74 2.52 -4.00
CA ALA A 23 -19.12 3.93 -3.86
C ALA A 23 -18.63 4.49 -2.52
N ALA A 24 -18.80 3.74 -1.43
CA ALA A 24 -18.33 4.15 -0.12
C ALA A 24 -16.80 4.27 -0.08
N HIS A 25 -16.10 3.34 -0.71
CA HIS A 25 -14.64 3.37 -0.81
C HIS A 25 -14.18 4.63 -1.56
N LEU A 26 -14.78 4.93 -2.70
CA LEU A 26 -14.41 6.11 -3.48
C LEU A 26 -14.71 7.40 -2.72
N GLN A 27 -15.82 7.45 -1.98
CA GLN A 27 -16.14 8.59 -1.13
C GLN A 27 -15.07 8.77 -0.04
N PHE A 28 -14.65 7.69 0.58
CA PHE A 28 -13.57 7.71 1.57
C PHE A 28 -12.27 8.24 0.96
N VAL A 29 -11.94 7.80 -0.26
CA VAL A 29 -10.73 8.26 -0.96
C VAL A 29 -10.82 9.77 -1.24
N VAL A 30 -11.97 10.26 -1.72
CA VAL A 30 -12.19 11.69 -1.95
C VAL A 30 -11.93 12.48 -0.66
N GLU A 31 -12.44 12.01 0.47
CA GLU A 31 -12.32 12.70 1.75
C GLU A 31 -10.91 12.63 2.35
N ASN A 32 -10.10 11.67 1.90
CA ASN A 32 -8.76 11.42 2.45
C ASN A 32 -7.67 11.45 1.39
N GLU A 33 -7.92 12.07 0.23
CA GLU A 33 -7.01 12.03 -0.91
C GLU A 33 -5.61 12.50 -0.55
N ASP A 34 -5.49 13.49 0.32
CA ASP A 34 -4.20 14.05 0.76
C ASP A 34 -3.31 13.04 1.48
N LYS A 35 -3.89 11.99 2.03
CA LYS A 35 -3.14 10.92 2.73
C LYS A 35 -2.58 9.87 1.79
N PHE A 36 -3.10 9.79 0.57
CA PHE A 36 -2.72 8.75 -0.39
C PHE A 36 -1.50 9.17 -1.19
N ARG A 37 -0.49 8.30 -1.25
CA ARG A 37 0.63 8.38 -2.18
C ARG A 37 0.33 7.59 -3.45
N TYR A 38 -0.49 6.58 -3.33
CA TYR A 38 -0.99 5.77 -4.44
C TYR A 38 -2.25 5.06 -3.99
N GLY A 39 -3.18 4.88 -4.91
CA GLY A 39 -4.36 4.05 -4.70
C GLY A 39 -4.83 3.51 -6.03
N GLY A 40 -5.11 2.21 -6.08
CA GLY A 40 -5.57 1.61 -7.32
C GLY A 40 -5.98 0.16 -7.14
N ALA A 41 -6.65 -0.35 -8.15
CA ALA A 41 -7.05 -1.74 -8.19
C ALA A 41 -5.96 -2.60 -8.79
N LEU A 42 -5.85 -3.84 -8.31
CA LEU A 42 -5.08 -4.89 -8.96
C LEU A 42 -5.98 -5.58 -9.97
N LEU A 43 -5.46 -5.85 -11.15
CA LEU A 43 -6.24 -6.41 -12.25
C LEU A 43 -5.74 -7.81 -12.60
N ASP A 44 -6.66 -8.67 -13.03
CA ASP A 44 -6.29 -9.94 -13.65
C ASP A 44 -5.99 -9.73 -15.14
N ASP A 45 -5.68 -10.82 -15.85
CA ASP A 45 -5.34 -10.76 -17.27
C ASP A 45 -6.51 -10.29 -18.14
N ASP A 46 -7.74 -10.41 -17.64
CA ASP A 46 -8.95 -9.94 -18.33
C ASP A 46 -9.33 -8.51 -17.94
N GLN A 47 -8.42 -7.80 -17.25
CA GLN A 47 -8.63 -6.42 -16.79
C GLN A 47 -9.74 -6.26 -15.76
N LYS A 48 -10.08 -7.33 -15.07
CA LYS A 48 -11.05 -7.29 -13.97
C LYS A 48 -10.35 -6.95 -12.67
N MET A 49 -11.00 -6.18 -11.81
CA MET A 49 -10.46 -5.83 -10.50
C MET A 49 -10.51 -7.05 -9.58
N VAL A 50 -9.34 -7.46 -9.09
CA VAL A 50 -9.20 -8.64 -8.22
C VAL A 50 -8.47 -8.33 -6.93
N GLY A 51 -8.17 -7.08 -6.68
CA GLY A 51 -7.48 -6.65 -5.48
C GLY A 51 -7.29 -5.15 -5.44
N SER A 52 -6.59 -4.67 -4.43
CA SER A 52 -6.28 -3.25 -4.29
C SER A 52 -4.90 -3.05 -3.70
N LEU A 53 -4.28 -1.95 -4.11
CA LEU A 53 -3.02 -1.47 -3.53
C LEU A 53 -3.24 -0.03 -3.10
N MET A 54 -3.00 0.24 -1.82
CA MET A 54 -3.06 1.59 -1.26
C MET A 54 -1.74 1.89 -0.56
N MET A 55 -1.21 3.08 -0.76
CA MET A 55 -0.04 3.57 -0.04
C MET A 55 -0.42 4.88 0.61
N VAL A 56 -0.38 4.92 1.94
CA VAL A 56 -0.91 6.05 2.71
C VAL A 56 0.14 6.58 3.67
N GLU A 57 0.21 7.90 3.74
CA GLU A 57 1.06 8.62 4.70
C GLU A 57 0.22 8.97 5.91
N LEU A 58 0.60 8.42 7.07
CA LEU A 58 -0.11 8.63 8.32
C LEU A 58 0.90 8.94 9.43
N PRO A 59 0.49 9.69 10.47
CA PRO A 59 1.43 10.12 11.50
C PRO A 59 1.97 8.99 12.37
N ASP A 60 1.18 7.94 12.60
CA ASP A 60 1.54 6.86 13.51
C ASP A 60 0.69 5.61 13.28
N ARG A 61 0.95 4.57 14.06
CA ARG A 61 0.21 3.30 13.95
C ARG A 61 -1.22 3.40 14.46
N ALA A 62 -1.50 4.30 15.38
CA ALA A 62 -2.87 4.52 15.83
C ALA A 62 -3.74 5.07 14.68
N ALA A 63 -3.17 5.96 13.87
CA ALA A 63 -3.85 6.47 12.68
C ALA A 63 -4.06 5.37 11.64
N LEU A 64 -3.10 4.44 11.51
CA LEU A 64 -3.25 3.27 10.64
C LEU A 64 -4.39 2.38 11.11
N ASP A 65 -4.47 2.09 12.39
CA ASP A 65 -5.54 1.26 12.96
C ASP A 65 -6.91 1.90 12.69
N GLU A 66 -7.01 3.21 12.84
CA GLU A 66 -8.24 3.96 12.55
C GLU A 66 -8.57 3.89 11.05
N PHE A 67 -7.56 4.03 10.19
CA PHE A 67 -7.74 3.92 8.75
C PHE A 67 -8.30 2.54 8.37
N LEU A 68 -7.72 1.47 8.91
CA LEU A 68 -8.16 0.10 8.63
C LEU A 68 -9.58 -0.15 9.14
N ARG A 69 -9.95 0.49 10.25
CA ARG A 69 -11.28 0.33 10.85
C ARG A 69 -12.37 1.06 10.06
N THR A 70 -12.02 2.14 9.36
CA THR A 70 -12.98 3.03 8.72
C THR A 70 -12.98 2.95 7.20
N GLU A 71 -11.88 2.50 6.58
CA GLU A 71 -11.83 2.36 5.13
C GLU A 71 -12.80 1.25 4.71
N PRO A 72 -13.76 1.54 3.80
CA PRO A 72 -14.88 0.63 3.54
C PRO A 72 -14.51 -0.77 3.06
N TYR A 73 -13.51 -0.92 2.19
CA TYR A 73 -13.10 -2.26 1.76
C TYR A 73 -12.46 -3.06 2.90
N SER A 74 -11.60 -2.41 3.68
CA SER A 74 -10.96 -3.05 4.83
C SER A 74 -12.00 -3.43 5.88
N ARG A 75 -12.91 -2.52 6.17
CA ARG A 75 -14.00 -2.73 7.14
C ARG A 75 -14.92 -3.87 6.73
N ALA A 76 -15.19 -4.01 5.43
CA ALA A 76 -16.06 -5.07 4.91
C ALA A 76 -15.37 -6.44 4.84
N GLY A 77 -14.08 -6.51 5.15
CA GLY A 77 -13.34 -7.77 5.08
C GLY A 77 -13.13 -8.28 3.67
N LEU A 78 -12.97 -7.35 2.71
CA LEU A 78 -12.84 -7.71 1.31
C LEU A 78 -11.58 -8.54 1.01
N PHE A 79 -10.48 -8.24 1.70
CA PHE A 79 -9.15 -8.74 1.30
C PHE A 79 -8.72 -9.96 2.09
N GLU A 80 -8.32 -11.01 1.34
CA GLU A 80 -7.74 -12.22 1.90
C GLU A 80 -6.85 -12.86 0.83
N PRO A 81 -5.50 -12.81 0.95
CA PRO A 81 -4.74 -12.20 2.05
C PRO A 81 -4.74 -10.68 2.01
N TYR A 82 -4.41 -10.07 3.15
CA TYR A 82 -4.28 -8.63 3.28
C TYR A 82 -2.93 -8.30 3.90
N VAL A 83 -2.05 -7.68 3.13
CA VAL A 83 -0.72 -7.29 3.58
C VAL A 83 -0.77 -5.83 4.03
N VAL A 84 -0.42 -5.58 5.28
CA VAL A 84 -0.35 -4.22 5.86
C VAL A 84 1.03 -4.08 6.48
N ARG A 85 1.86 -3.20 5.92
CA ARG A 85 3.24 -3.01 6.37
C ARG A 85 3.64 -1.54 6.26
N GLU A 86 4.50 -1.11 7.15
CA GLU A 86 5.23 0.13 6.93
C GLU A 86 6.22 -0.08 5.80
N THR A 87 6.38 0.92 4.94
CA THR A 87 7.34 0.88 3.85
C THR A 87 8.23 2.12 3.90
N ARG A 88 9.43 1.98 3.36
CA ARG A 88 10.35 3.10 3.22
C ARG A 88 10.61 3.33 1.75
N GLN A 89 10.31 4.54 1.29
CA GLN A 89 10.44 4.89 -0.11
C GLN A 89 11.90 5.02 -0.51
N VAL A 90 12.25 4.39 -1.62
CA VAL A 90 13.56 4.49 -2.24
C VAL A 90 13.43 5.12 -3.63
N VAL A 91 12.39 4.75 -4.35
CA VAL A 91 12.08 5.29 -5.68
C VAL A 91 10.58 5.60 -5.79
N PRO A 92 10.19 6.79 -6.29
CA PRO A 92 11.07 7.92 -6.57
C PRO A 92 11.89 8.33 -5.37
N GLN A 93 13.07 8.91 -5.59
CA GLN A 93 13.95 9.27 -4.48
C GLN A 93 13.22 10.19 -3.49
N PRO A 94 13.30 9.90 -2.17
CA PRO A 94 12.67 10.77 -1.16
C PRO A 94 13.32 12.14 -1.08
N GLN A 95 14.58 12.24 -1.54
CA GLN A 95 15.31 13.49 -1.66
C GLN A 95 16.37 13.36 -2.73
N PRO A 96 16.80 14.45 -3.38
CA PRO A 96 17.84 14.39 -4.40
C PRO A 96 19.12 13.76 -3.86
N GLY A 97 19.72 12.86 -4.64
CA GLY A 97 20.97 12.21 -4.26
C GLY A 97 20.83 11.00 -3.34
N PHE A 98 19.61 10.66 -2.94
CA PHE A 98 19.38 9.52 -2.04
C PHE A 98 19.85 8.19 -2.65
N LEU A 99 19.42 7.88 -3.87
CA LEU A 99 19.75 6.60 -4.50
C LEU A 99 21.24 6.40 -4.75
N PRO A 100 21.97 7.36 -5.34
CA PRO A 100 23.40 7.21 -5.48
C PRO A 100 24.14 7.00 -4.16
N ALA A 101 23.72 7.68 -3.10
CA ALA A 101 24.33 7.54 -1.79
C ALA A 101 24.06 6.15 -1.19
N GLU A 102 22.83 5.65 -1.33
CA GLU A 102 22.48 4.30 -0.88
C GLU A 102 23.28 3.24 -1.63
N LEU A 103 23.41 3.38 -2.96
CA LEU A 103 24.18 2.46 -3.78
C LEU A 103 25.64 2.45 -3.35
N ALA A 104 26.25 3.62 -3.14
CA ALA A 104 27.65 3.72 -2.72
C ALA A 104 27.86 3.04 -1.35
N ARG A 105 26.93 3.27 -0.42
CA ARG A 105 26.98 2.66 0.91
C ARG A 105 26.89 1.15 0.84
N GLU A 106 26.01 0.62 0.00
CA GLU A 106 25.81 -0.81 -0.15
C GLU A 106 27.00 -1.48 -0.83
N LYS A 107 27.61 -0.83 -1.82
CA LYS A 107 28.83 -1.32 -2.47
C LYS A 107 29.99 -1.41 -1.47
N ALA A 108 30.18 -0.39 -0.65
CA ALA A 108 31.23 -0.38 0.38
C ALA A 108 31.01 -1.50 1.39
N SER A 109 29.76 -1.72 1.80
CA SER A 109 29.40 -2.80 2.71
C SER A 109 29.67 -4.18 2.09
N GLY A 110 29.31 -4.36 0.81
CA GLY A 110 29.56 -5.59 0.07
C GLY A 110 31.05 -5.90 -0.09
N GLU A 111 31.85 -4.89 -0.41
CA GLU A 111 33.31 -5.04 -0.50
C GLU A 111 33.90 -5.40 0.84
N LYS A 112 33.49 -4.76 1.92
CA LYS A 112 33.94 -5.02 3.26
C LYS A 112 33.64 -6.45 3.69
N ALA A 113 32.43 -6.93 3.39
CA ALA A 113 32.00 -8.30 3.68
C ALA A 113 32.84 -9.32 2.92
N ARG A 114 33.20 -9.03 1.66
CA ARG A 114 34.06 -9.93 0.85
C ARG A 114 35.50 -9.91 1.30
N ALA A 115 35.98 -8.78 1.79
CA ALA A 115 37.36 -8.67 2.29
C ALA A 115 37.53 -9.33 3.65
N GLY A 116 36.45 -9.45 4.41
CA GLY A 116 36.49 -10.11 5.71
C GLY A 116 36.27 -11.60 5.63
#